data_7c866baa58756c8b91e4e5b3bc05768c
#
_entry.id   7c866baa58756c8b91e4e5b3bc05768c
#
_cell.length_a   1.000
_cell.length_b   1.000
_cell.length_c   1.000
_cell.angle_alpha   90.00
_cell.angle_beta   90.00
_cell.angle_gamma   90.00
#
_symmetry.space_group_name_H-M   'P 1'
#
loop_
_entity.id
_entity.type
_entity.pdbx_description
1 polymer ?
#
loop_
_entity_poly.entity_id
_entity_poly.type
_entity_poly.pdbx_seq_one_letter_code
_entity_poly.pdbx_strand_id
1 'polypeptide(L)'
;MNLEKKICLITGGTKGIGAATALALAEKGADIAIAARHVDEPAKKICREIEALGRRCLCLAADLGNPDQATECVEKTAAHFGSLDVVVHSAGGPVNGGLLELTPDAWMAAFNVHVHGIFFLCRAAVPHLRKQKEGAIILLSSTAGIRGIKTNVAYQTVKGALPQFARALAYEFAPDNIRVNCVAPGVIRTAFHDQMSPEAKKHNLENRIPLRREGAPRQVATVIRELITNDYITGQTVVVDGGLTMRIC
;
A
#
# COMPACT_ATOMS: atom_id res chain seq x y z
N MET A 1 -13.84 8.84 9.23
CA MET A 1 -12.69 9.30 10.06
C MET A 1 -12.27 10.71 9.67
N ASN A 2 -12.11 11.62 10.63
CA ASN A 2 -11.41 12.89 10.41
C ASN A 2 -9.90 12.66 10.59
N LEU A 3 -9.07 13.17 9.69
CA LEU A 3 -7.62 12.95 9.70
C LEU A 3 -6.83 13.92 10.57
N GLU A 4 -7.45 14.98 11.08
CA GLU A 4 -6.76 15.97 11.94
C GLU A 4 -6.16 15.31 13.19
N LYS A 5 -4.84 15.41 13.36
CA LYS A 5 -4.04 14.80 14.42
C LYS A 5 -4.05 13.25 14.47
N LYS A 6 -4.57 12.58 13.44
CA LYS A 6 -4.51 11.13 13.35
C LYS A 6 -3.09 10.66 13.01
N ILE A 7 -2.71 9.51 13.54
CA ILE A 7 -1.39 8.90 13.31
C ILE A 7 -1.52 7.83 12.23
N CYS A 8 -0.79 8.03 11.14
CA CYS A 8 -0.81 7.14 9.98
C CYS A 8 0.56 6.50 9.74
N LEU A 9 0.62 5.17 9.75
CA LEU A 9 1.80 4.41 9.32
C LEU A 9 1.66 4.01 7.86
N ILE A 10 2.63 4.44 7.01
CA ILE A 10 2.65 4.10 5.58
C ILE A 10 3.93 3.31 5.28
N THR A 11 3.81 2.02 5.02
CA THR A 11 4.94 1.21 4.55
C THR A 11 5.17 1.46 3.06
N GLY A 12 6.43 1.49 2.62
CA GLY A 12 6.77 1.94 1.28
C GLY A 12 6.52 3.44 1.06
N GLY A 13 6.48 4.23 2.13
CA GLY A 13 6.10 5.65 2.13
C GLY A 13 7.13 6.62 1.55
N THR A 14 8.29 6.13 1.06
CA THR A 14 9.39 6.99 0.61
C THR A 14 9.35 7.36 -0.88
N LYS A 15 8.53 6.68 -1.69
CA LYS A 15 8.39 6.91 -3.12
C LYS A 15 7.05 6.45 -3.68
N GLY A 16 6.74 6.87 -4.89
CA GLY A 16 5.58 6.40 -5.66
C GLY A 16 4.24 6.63 -4.95
N ILE A 17 3.40 5.60 -4.92
CA ILE A 17 2.05 5.67 -4.33
C ILE A 17 2.11 5.92 -2.82
N GLY A 18 3.04 5.26 -2.12
CA GLY A 18 3.19 5.43 -0.67
C GLY A 18 3.55 6.86 -0.28
N ALA A 19 4.52 7.48 -0.96
CA ALA A 19 4.91 8.88 -0.74
C ALA A 19 3.76 9.85 -1.04
N ALA A 20 3.06 9.66 -2.17
CA ALA A 20 1.89 10.47 -2.52
C ALA A 20 0.76 10.32 -1.48
N THR A 21 0.60 9.12 -0.91
CA THR A 21 -0.37 8.88 0.17
C THR A 21 0.05 9.59 1.46
N ALA A 22 1.32 9.49 1.85
CA ALA A 22 1.85 10.16 3.03
C ALA A 22 1.58 11.68 2.98
N LEU A 23 1.90 12.33 1.86
CA LEU A 23 1.64 13.75 1.65
C LEU A 23 0.14 14.06 1.64
N ALA A 24 -0.69 13.27 0.94
CA ALA A 24 -2.14 13.50 0.87
C ALA A 24 -2.85 13.37 2.23
N LEU A 25 -2.33 12.53 3.16
CA LEU A 25 -2.84 12.42 4.52
C LEU A 25 -2.31 13.57 5.40
N ALA A 26 -1.04 13.95 5.27
CA ALA A 26 -0.45 15.09 5.95
C ALA A 26 -1.15 16.41 5.59
N GLU A 27 -1.49 16.65 4.31
CA GLU A 27 -2.31 17.79 3.82
C GLU A 27 -3.68 17.89 4.52
N LYS A 28 -4.14 16.79 5.14
CA LYS A 28 -5.41 16.71 5.89
C LYS A 28 -5.22 16.66 7.41
N GLY A 29 -4.03 17.00 7.89
CA GLY A 29 -3.76 17.15 9.31
C GLY A 29 -3.25 15.89 10.01
N ALA A 30 -2.94 14.80 9.29
CA ALA A 30 -2.36 13.62 9.90
C ALA A 30 -0.87 13.77 10.18
N ASP A 31 -0.40 13.19 11.29
CA ASP A 31 1.02 12.96 11.54
C ASP A 31 1.42 11.60 10.96
N ILE A 32 2.61 11.49 10.41
CA ILE A 32 2.96 10.40 9.51
C ILE A 32 4.20 9.63 9.99
N ALA A 33 4.09 8.31 10.09
CA ALA A 33 5.24 7.41 10.05
C ALA A 33 5.39 6.85 8.63
N ILE A 34 6.56 6.93 8.06
CA ILE A 34 6.91 6.23 6.81
C ILE A 34 7.93 5.14 7.11
N ALA A 35 7.73 3.95 6.52
CA ALA A 35 8.66 2.85 6.66
C ALA A 35 9.16 2.37 5.30
N ALA A 36 10.45 2.10 5.21
CA ALA A 36 11.11 1.55 4.03
C ALA A 36 12.36 0.76 4.45
N ARG A 37 12.91 -0.06 3.55
CA ARG A 37 14.12 -0.83 3.85
C ARG A 37 15.32 0.04 4.24
N HIS A 38 15.41 1.25 3.68
CA HIS A 38 16.48 2.19 3.95
C HIS A 38 15.92 3.58 4.20
N VAL A 39 16.55 4.32 5.12
CA VAL A 39 16.29 5.74 5.36
C VAL A 39 17.32 6.54 4.54
N ASP A 40 17.04 6.69 3.26
CA ASP A 40 17.86 7.37 2.26
C ASP A 40 17.39 8.82 2.01
N GLU A 41 18.01 9.53 1.09
CA GLU A 41 17.62 10.92 0.76
C GLU A 41 16.18 11.06 0.26
N PRO A 42 15.63 10.15 -0.57
CA PRO A 42 14.19 10.13 -0.86
C PRO A 42 13.30 10.08 0.40
N ALA A 43 13.64 9.25 1.38
CA ALA A 43 12.91 9.17 2.65
C ALA A 43 12.96 10.48 3.43
N LYS A 44 14.16 11.05 3.59
CA LYS A 44 14.37 12.35 4.27
C LYS A 44 13.65 13.49 3.56
N LYS A 45 13.60 13.46 2.23
CA LYS A 45 12.88 14.45 1.43
C LYS A 45 11.38 14.44 1.76
N ILE A 46 10.75 13.25 1.79
CA ILE A 46 9.33 13.13 2.13
C ILE A 46 9.06 13.62 3.56
N CYS A 47 9.94 13.29 4.53
CA CYS A 47 9.80 13.83 5.89
C CYS A 47 9.82 15.36 5.91
N ARG A 48 10.79 15.99 5.23
CA ARG A 48 10.85 17.46 5.14
C ARG A 48 9.60 18.08 4.50
N GLU A 49 9.05 17.43 3.48
CA GLU A 49 7.81 17.89 2.84
C GLU A 49 6.60 17.80 3.77
N ILE A 50 6.50 16.72 4.58
CA ILE A 50 5.47 16.56 5.60
C ILE A 50 5.63 17.58 6.73
N GLU A 51 6.85 17.82 7.18
CA GLU A 51 7.17 18.82 8.21
C GLU A 51 6.87 20.24 7.73
N ALA A 52 7.10 20.54 6.44
CA ALA A 52 6.73 21.82 5.83
C ALA A 52 5.20 22.06 5.79
N LEU A 53 4.38 21.00 5.88
CA LEU A 53 2.93 21.08 6.07
C LEU A 53 2.54 21.29 7.56
N GLY A 54 3.51 21.45 8.45
CA GLY A 54 3.27 21.62 9.90
C GLY A 54 2.90 20.30 10.60
N ARG A 55 3.23 19.15 10.00
CA ARG A 55 2.94 17.82 10.57
C ARG A 55 4.23 17.14 11.05
N ARG A 56 4.08 16.22 12.02
CA ARG A 56 5.22 15.43 12.51
C ARG A 56 5.47 14.28 11.53
N CYS A 57 6.75 13.97 11.29
CA CYS A 57 7.14 12.83 10.47
C CYS A 57 8.14 11.93 11.23
N LEU A 58 7.90 10.62 11.22
CA LEU A 58 8.83 9.58 11.67
C LEU A 58 9.24 8.73 10.48
N CYS A 59 10.56 8.58 10.27
CA CYS A 59 11.07 7.70 9.23
C CYS A 59 11.72 6.46 9.86
N LEU A 60 11.27 5.27 9.46
CA LEU A 60 11.69 3.98 9.99
C LEU A 60 12.37 3.14 8.91
N ALA A 61 13.53 2.56 9.25
CA ALA A 61 14.11 1.47 8.46
C ALA A 61 13.46 0.15 8.89
N ALA A 62 12.82 -0.55 7.95
CA ALA A 62 12.20 -1.85 8.21
C ALA A 62 12.14 -2.69 6.92
N ASP A 63 12.64 -3.91 6.98
CA ASP A 63 12.34 -4.95 6.00
C ASP A 63 11.05 -5.66 6.38
N LEU A 64 9.98 -5.41 5.63
CA LEU A 64 8.66 -5.98 5.89
C LEU A 64 8.58 -7.48 5.59
N GLY A 65 9.60 -8.05 4.94
CA GLY A 65 9.76 -9.50 4.81
C GLY A 65 10.25 -10.19 6.09
N ASN A 66 10.71 -9.42 7.07
CA ASN A 66 11.09 -9.89 8.38
C ASN A 66 9.94 -9.65 9.39
N PRO A 67 9.40 -10.70 10.02
CA PRO A 67 8.27 -10.60 10.95
C PRO A 67 8.50 -9.65 12.13
N ASP A 68 9.71 -9.70 12.71
CA ASP A 68 10.04 -8.87 13.87
C ASP A 68 10.11 -7.39 13.48
N GLN A 69 10.72 -7.06 12.34
CA GLN A 69 10.81 -5.70 11.84
C GLN A 69 9.44 -5.14 11.42
N ALA A 70 8.55 -5.99 10.86
CA ALA A 70 7.18 -5.60 10.55
C ALA A 70 6.40 -5.24 11.83
N THR A 71 6.55 -6.04 12.89
CA THR A 71 5.97 -5.78 14.22
C THR A 71 6.57 -4.53 14.84
N GLU A 72 7.89 -4.44 14.88
CA GLU A 72 8.63 -3.32 15.49
C GLU A 72 8.30 -1.98 14.83
N CYS A 73 8.04 -1.98 13.53
CA CYS A 73 7.64 -0.79 12.78
C CYS A 73 6.34 -0.17 13.34
N VAL A 74 5.37 -1.01 13.70
CA VAL A 74 4.12 -0.60 14.34
C VAL A 74 4.37 -0.09 15.75
N GLU A 75 5.10 -0.85 16.56
CA GLU A 75 5.37 -0.52 17.95
C GLU A 75 6.16 0.80 18.09
N LYS A 76 7.17 1.01 17.25
CA LYS A 76 7.93 2.27 17.19
C LYS A 76 7.07 3.45 16.78
N THR A 77 6.13 3.25 15.85
CA THR A 77 5.18 4.30 15.45
C THR A 77 4.28 4.68 16.63
N ALA A 78 3.65 3.69 17.26
CA ALA A 78 2.75 3.91 18.39
C ALA A 78 3.48 4.53 19.59
N ALA A 79 4.70 4.09 19.89
CA ALA A 79 5.52 4.65 20.96
C ALA A 79 5.92 6.11 20.72
N HIS A 80 6.30 6.44 19.47
CA HIS A 80 6.75 7.80 19.10
C HIS A 80 5.61 8.84 19.15
N PHE A 81 4.43 8.48 18.64
CA PHE A 81 3.32 9.41 18.53
C PHE A 81 2.29 9.29 19.66
N GLY A 82 2.35 8.21 20.45
CA GLY A 82 1.40 7.91 21.52
C GLY A 82 0.15 7.16 21.08
N SER A 83 -0.06 6.96 19.76
CA SER A 83 -1.20 6.24 19.20
C SER A 83 -0.91 5.73 17.77
N LEU A 84 -1.85 4.94 17.23
CA LEU A 84 -1.91 4.56 15.82
C LEU A 84 -3.37 4.48 15.40
N ASP A 85 -3.75 5.17 14.33
CA ASP A 85 -5.13 5.24 13.81
C ASP A 85 -5.28 4.61 12.43
N VAL A 86 -4.23 4.67 11.60
CA VAL A 86 -4.29 4.22 10.20
C VAL A 86 -3.03 3.45 9.83
N VAL A 87 -3.21 2.34 9.11
CA VAL A 87 -2.11 1.61 8.45
C VAL A 87 -2.36 1.56 6.95
N VAL A 88 -1.38 2.00 6.16
CA VAL A 88 -1.39 1.82 4.71
C VAL A 88 -0.19 0.96 4.31
N HIS A 89 -0.44 -0.26 3.82
CA HIS A 89 0.62 -1.11 3.32
C HIS A 89 0.82 -0.93 1.82
N SER A 90 1.84 -0.15 1.47
CA SER A 90 2.26 0.12 0.08
C SER A 90 3.65 -0.45 -0.25
N ALA A 91 4.32 -1.08 0.73
CA ALA A 91 5.62 -1.70 0.50
C ALA A 91 5.52 -2.91 -0.45
N GLY A 92 6.55 -3.10 -1.23
CA GLY A 92 6.69 -4.21 -2.16
C GLY A 92 7.24 -3.76 -3.52
N GLY A 93 7.68 -4.74 -4.30
CA GLY A 93 8.28 -4.55 -5.62
C GLY A 93 7.76 -5.56 -6.64
N PRO A 94 8.19 -5.47 -7.90
CA PRO A 94 7.87 -6.47 -8.92
C PRO A 94 8.55 -7.80 -8.57
N VAL A 95 7.90 -8.89 -8.94
CA VAL A 95 8.48 -10.24 -8.92
C VAL A 95 8.19 -10.85 -10.28
N ASN A 96 9.17 -10.81 -11.15
CA ASN A 96 9.05 -11.31 -12.53
C ASN A 96 9.38 -12.80 -12.57
N GLY A 97 8.87 -13.50 -13.58
CA GLY A 97 9.13 -14.89 -13.88
C GLY A 97 7.88 -15.72 -14.09
N GLY A 98 7.93 -16.62 -15.07
CA GLY A 98 6.95 -17.68 -15.29
C GLY A 98 7.12 -18.81 -14.26
N LEU A 99 6.21 -19.77 -14.28
CA LEU A 99 6.19 -20.86 -13.29
C LEU A 99 7.48 -21.71 -13.32
N LEU A 100 8.04 -21.94 -14.49
CA LEU A 100 9.22 -22.80 -14.66
C LEU A 100 10.54 -22.04 -14.48
N GLU A 101 10.52 -20.72 -14.54
CA GLU A 101 11.70 -19.84 -14.43
C GLU A 101 11.87 -19.29 -13.01
N LEU A 102 10.77 -19.24 -12.26
CA LEU A 102 10.77 -18.68 -10.90
C LEU A 102 11.43 -19.67 -9.93
N THR A 103 12.47 -19.22 -9.23
CA THR A 103 13.10 -20.05 -8.20
C THR A 103 12.21 -20.15 -6.95
N PRO A 104 12.31 -21.26 -6.18
CA PRO A 104 11.61 -21.38 -4.89
C PRO A 104 11.90 -20.21 -3.93
N ASP A 105 13.14 -19.74 -3.88
CA ASP A 105 13.54 -18.62 -3.02
C ASP A 105 12.86 -17.32 -3.43
N ALA A 106 12.79 -17.03 -4.74
CA ALA A 106 12.08 -15.84 -5.23
C ALA A 106 10.57 -15.90 -4.96
N TRP A 107 9.97 -17.11 -5.07
CA TRP A 107 8.59 -17.35 -4.66
C TRP A 107 8.39 -17.05 -3.17
N MET A 108 9.20 -17.65 -2.29
CA MET A 108 9.11 -17.44 -0.85
C MET A 108 9.35 -15.97 -0.46
N ALA A 109 10.34 -15.33 -1.06
CA ALA A 109 10.63 -13.92 -0.84
C ALA A 109 9.43 -13.01 -1.21
N ALA A 110 8.72 -13.32 -2.31
CA ALA A 110 7.50 -12.61 -2.67
C ALA A 110 6.42 -12.74 -1.58
N PHE A 111 6.18 -13.94 -1.07
CA PHE A 111 5.22 -14.17 0.01
C PHE A 111 5.63 -13.48 1.31
N ASN A 112 6.92 -13.51 1.66
CA ASN A 112 7.42 -12.88 2.87
C ASN A 112 7.10 -11.38 2.89
N VAL A 113 7.36 -10.65 1.80
CA VAL A 113 7.12 -9.20 1.76
C VAL A 113 5.64 -8.86 1.57
N HIS A 114 4.95 -9.56 0.65
CA HIS A 114 3.63 -9.15 0.18
C HIS A 114 2.46 -9.79 0.92
N VAL A 115 2.70 -10.86 1.70
CA VAL A 115 1.64 -11.58 2.43
C VAL A 115 1.99 -11.72 3.90
N HIS A 116 3.12 -12.37 4.23
CA HIS A 116 3.48 -12.63 5.62
C HIS A 116 3.77 -11.31 6.37
N GLY A 117 4.52 -10.39 5.76
CA GLY A 117 4.80 -9.09 6.35
C GLY A 117 3.53 -8.29 6.67
N ILE A 118 2.52 -8.37 5.78
CA ILE A 118 1.21 -7.74 6.03
C ILE A 118 0.50 -8.38 7.21
N PHE A 119 0.55 -9.71 7.34
CA PHE A 119 -0.04 -10.41 8.47
C PHE A 119 0.55 -9.92 9.80
N PHE A 120 1.87 -9.87 9.93
CA PHE A 120 2.55 -9.40 11.15
C PHE A 120 2.29 -7.91 11.41
N LEU A 121 2.32 -7.09 10.38
CA LEU A 121 1.99 -5.66 10.46
C LEU A 121 0.57 -5.44 11.01
N CYS A 122 -0.43 -6.12 10.43
CA CYS A 122 -1.82 -6.00 10.86
C CYS A 122 -2.02 -6.55 12.27
N ARG A 123 -1.40 -7.70 12.59
CA ARG A 123 -1.46 -8.33 13.92
C ARG A 123 -0.94 -7.39 15.02
N ALA A 124 0.15 -6.69 14.75
CA ALA A 124 0.68 -5.69 15.68
C ALA A 124 -0.20 -4.43 15.75
N ALA A 125 -0.77 -3.98 14.61
CA ALA A 125 -1.52 -2.74 14.54
C ALA A 125 -2.90 -2.81 15.23
N VAL A 126 -3.62 -3.92 15.11
CA VAL A 126 -5.00 -4.07 15.62
C VAL A 126 -5.15 -3.71 17.10
N PRO A 127 -4.28 -4.12 18.03
CA PRO A 127 -4.40 -3.70 19.43
C PRO A 127 -4.33 -2.18 19.64
N HIS A 128 -3.53 -1.48 18.84
CA HIS A 128 -3.44 -0.01 18.89
C HIS A 128 -4.67 0.65 18.29
N LEU A 129 -5.16 0.16 17.15
CA LEU A 129 -6.39 0.67 16.51
C LEU A 129 -7.62 0.49 17.43
N ARG A 130 -7.76 -0.65 18.12
CA ARG A 130 -8.81 -0.90 19.10
C ARG A 130 -8.84 0.14 20.22
N LYS A 131 -7.67 0.56 20.72
CA LYS A 131 -7.57 1.61 21.76
C LYS A 131 -8.13 2.94 21.29
N GLN A 132 -8.08 3.24 19.98
CA GLN A 132 -8.63 4.45 19.39
C GLN A 132 -10.15 4.37 19.15
N LYS A 133 -10.78 3.18 19.28
CA LYS A 133 -12.20 2.90 18.99
C LYS A 133 -12.63 3.25 17.56
N GLU A 134 -11.69 3.48 16.70
CA GLU A 134 -11.82 3.74 15.27
C GLU A 134 -10.48 3.46 14.59
N GLY A 135 -10.49 2.70 13.48
CA GLY A 135 -9.27 2.40 12.76
C GLY A 135 -9.48 2.20 11.25
N ALA A 136 -8.42 2.36 10.47
CA ALA A 136 -8.44 2.03 9.06
C ALA A 136 -7.15 1.32 8.62
N ILE A 137 -7.30 0.23 7.85
CA ILE A 137 -6.20 -0.51 7.22
C ILE A 137 -6.44 -0.50 5.71
N ILE A 138 -5.46 -0.06 4.94
CA ILE A 138 -5.51 -0.06 3.47
C ILE A 138 -4.37 -0.91 2.93
N LEU A 139 -4.71 -1.90 2.11
CA LEU A 139 -3.75 -2.80 1.47
C LEU A 139 -3.64 -2.49 -0.02
N LEU A 140 -2.42 -2.38 -0.55
CA LEU A 140 -2.20 -2.19 -1.98
C LEU A 140 -2.02 -3.54 -2.68
N SER A 141 -3.09 -3.97 -3.37
CA SER A 141 -3.07 -5.04 -4.36
C SER A 141 -2.53 -4.53 -5.70
N SER A 142 -3.06 -5.00 -6.78
CA SER A 142 -2.75 -4.62 -8.17
C SER A 142 -3.87 -5.13 -9.09
N THR A 143 -4.03 -4.54 -10.26
CA THR A 143 -4.81 -5.17 -11.35
C THR A 143 -4.26 -6.54 -11.73
N ALA A 144 -2.96 -6.80 -11.51
CA ALA A 144 -2.34 -8.12 -11.65
C ALA A 144 -2.87 -9.17 -10.66
N GLY A 145 -3.44 -8.77 -9.54
CA GLY A 145 -4.13 -9.66 -8.60
C GLY A 145 -5.58 -9.97 -8.98
N ILE A 146 -6.10 -9.33 -10.04
CA ILE A 146 -7.48 -9.47 -10.52
C ILE A 146 -7.53 -10.13 -11.90
N ARG A 147 -6.54 -9.86 -12.76
CA ARG A 147 -6.45 -10.36 -14.13
C ARG A 147 -5.11 -11.05 -14.36
N GLY A 148 -5.12 -12.13 -15.17
CA GLY A 148 -3.91 -12.86 -15.54
C GLY A 148 -2.96 -12.02 -16.41
N ILE A 149 -1.68 -12.07 -16.09
CA ILE A 149 -0.57 -11.47 -16.85
C ILE A 149 0.47 -12.56 -17.10
N LYS A 150 0.99 -12.70 -18.31
CA LYS A 150 2.05 -13.65 -18.61
C LYS A 150 3.32 -13.34 -17.81
N THR A 151 4.09 -14.36 -17.47
CA THR A 151 5.43 -14.28 -16.85
C THR A 151 5.49 -13.50 -15.54
N ASN A 152 4.46 -13.62 -14.68
CA ASN A 152 4.37 -12.85 -13.43
C ASN A 152 3.65 -13.62 -12.32
N VAL A 153 3.92 -14.93 -12.21
CA VAL A 153 3.12 -15.87 -11.37
C VAL A 153 3.13 -15.48 -9.89
N ALA A 154 4.32 -15.27 -9.30
CA ALA A 154 4.41 -14.95 -7.88
C ALA A 154 3.73 -13.62 -7.54
N TYR A 155 4.02 -12.56 -8.32
CA TYR A 155 3.44 -11.25 -8.07
C TYR A 155 1.91 -11.25 -8.13
N GLN A 156 1.33 -11.92 -9.15
CA GLN A 156 -0.11 -12.04 -9.28
C GLN A 156 -0.74 -12.78 -8.09
N THR A 157 -0.11 -13.89 -7.68
CA THR A 157 -0.61 -14.70 -6.57
C THR A 157 -0.61 -13.91 -5.27
N VAL A 158 0.49 -13.27 -4.92
CA VAL A 158 0.56 -12.49 -3.67
C VAL A 158 -0.37 -11.27 -3.71
N LYS A 159 -0.51 -10.59 -4.86
CA LYS A 159 -1.44 -9.46 -5.00
C LYS A 159 -2.90 -9.91 -5.01
N GLY A 160 -3.18 -11.10 -5.53
CA GLY A 160 -4.51 -11.73 -5.49
C GLY A 160 -4.95 -12.16 -4.08
N ALA A 161 -4.02 -12.48 -3.20
CA ALA A 161 -4.33 -12.81 -1.80
C ALA A 161 -4.88 -11.62 -1.00
N LEU A 162 -4.44 -10.39 -1.31
CA LEU A 162 -4.73 -9.20 -0.50
C LEU A 162 -6.22 -8.81 -0.48
N PRO A 163 -6.97 -8.86 -1.57
CA PRO A 163 -8.41 -8.62 -1.54
C PRO A 163 -9.17 -9.56 -0.60
N GLN A 164 -8.81 -10.85 -0.56
CA GLN A 164 -9.44 -11.80 0.34
C GLN A 164 -9.00 -11.57 1.78
N PHE A 165 -7.74 -11.28 2.01
CA PHE A 165 -7.24 -10.95 3.34
C PHE A 165 -7.91 -9.68 3.89
N ALA A 166 -8.11 -8.65 3.06
CA ALA A 166 -8.83 -7.45 3.45
C ALA A 166 -10.28 -7.74 3.85
N ARG A 167 -11.00 -8.60 3.09
CA ARG A 167 -12.37 -9.01 3.44
C ARG A 167 -12.45 -9.77 4.77
N ALA A 168 -11.51 -10.69 4.99
CA ALA A 168 -11.46 -11.46 6.23
C ALA A 168 -11.28 -10.54 7.45
N LEU A 169 -10.29 -9.63 7.41
CA LEU A 169 -10.04 -8.69 8.49
C LEU A 169 -11.18 -7.68 8.65
N ALA A 170 -11.78 -7.21 7.55
CA ALA A 170 -12.91 -6.30 7.60
C ALA A 170 -14.11 -6.89 8.35
N TYR A 171 -14.40 -8.17 8.11
CA TYR A 171 -15.46 -8.87 8.82
C TYR A 171 -15.13 -9.13 10.29
N GLU A 172 -13.89 -9.57 10.57
CA GLU A 172 -13.43 -9.89 11.92
C GLU A 172 -13.41 -8.67 12.84
N PHE A 173 -12.95 -7.50 12.33
CA PHE A 173 -12.73 -6.30 13.13
C PHE A 173 -13.79 -5.21 12.95
N ALA A 174 -14.88 -5.47 12.22
CA ALA A 174 -16.01 -4.55 12.13
C ALA A 174 -16.60 -4.19 13.51
N PRO A 175 -16.76 -5.14 14.48
CA PRO A 175 -17.23 -4.80 15.82
C PRO A 175 -16.32 -3.84 16.58
N ASP A 176 -15.03 -3.79 16.24
CA ASP A 176 -14.06 -2.87 16.81
C ASP A 176 -14.04 -1.50 16.10
N ASN A 177 -14.92 -1.28 15.13
CA ASN A 177 -14.93 -0.10 14.25
C ASN A 177 -13.60 0.08 13.48
N ILE A 178 -12.96 -1.03 13.11
CA ILE A 178 -11.76 -1.03 12.27
C ILE A 178 -12.16 -1.45 10.85
N ARG A 179 -11.98 -0.54 9.91
CA ARG A 179 -12.29 -0.77 8.50
C ARG A 179 -11.04 -1.23 7.75
N VAL A 180 -11.20 -2.24 6.91
CA VAL A 180 -10.10 -2.77 6.11
C VAL A 180 -10.52 -2.82 4.65
N ASN A 181 -9.76 -2.14 3.80
CA ASN A 181 -10.02 -2.07 2.38
C ASN A 181 -8.75 -2.34 1.56
N CYS A 182 -8.94 -2.63 0.29
CA CYS A 182 -7.87 -2.87 -0.66
C CYS A 182 -7.98 -1.90 -1.84
N VAL A 183 -6.85 -1.46 -2.36
CA VAL A 183 -6.78 -0.70 -3.62
C VAL A 183 -6.00 -1.53 -4.62
N ALA A 184 -6.49 -1.62 -5.86
CA ALA A 184 -5.84 -2.32 -6.96
C ALA A 184 -5.43 -1.34 -8.08
N PRO A 185 -4.23 -0.76 -8.00
CA PRO A 185 -3.74 0.13 -9.05
C PRO A 185 -3.45 -0.62 -10.36
N GLY A 186 -3.68 0.08 -11.47
CA GLY A 186 -3.18 -0.34 -12.79
C GLY A 186 -1.76 0.14 -13.06
N VAL A 187 -1.50 0.62 -14.26
CA VAL A 187 -0.19 1.18 -14.64
C VAL A 187 -0.10 2.62 -14.12
N ILE A 188 0.65 2.79 -13.04
CA ILE A 188 0.87 4.08 -12.38
C ILE A 188 2.31 4.52 -12.59
N ARG A 189 2.54 5.74 -13.05
CA ARG A 189 3.88 6.32 -13.31
C ARG A 189 4.68 6.43 -12.01
N THR A 190 5.54 5.46 -11.77
CA THR A 190 6.43 5.35 -10.61
C THR A 190 7.70 4.63 -11.02
N ALA A 191 8.74 4.68 -10.19
CA ALA A 191 9.97 3.92 -10.38
C ALA A 191 9.76 2.40 -10.55
N PHE A 192 8.61 1.87 -10.12
CA PHE A 192 8.22 0.48 -10.36
C PHE A 192 8.16 0.12 -11.86
N HIS A 193 7.80 1.09 -12.72
CA HIS A 193 7.67 0.91 -14.16
C HIS A 193 8.83 1.50 -14.99
N ASP A 194 9.89 2.02 -14.33
CA ASP A 194 11.01 2.64 -15.06
C ASP A 194 11.74 1.67 -15.98
N GLN A 195 11.80 0.39 -15.61
CA GLN A 195 12.43 -0.67 -16.41
C GLN A 195 11.54 -1.18 -17.56
N MET A 196 10.32 -0.68 -17.73
CA MET A 196 9.44 -1.07 -18.82
C MET A 196 9.98 -0.52 -20.15
N SER A 197 10.08 -1.39 -21.19
CA SER A 197 10.55 -0.95 -22.49
C SER A 197 9.63 0.08 -23.13
N PRO A 198 10.12 0.93 -24.04
CA PRO A 198 9.30 1.90 -24.77
C PRO A 198 8.13 1.24 -25.52
N GLU A 199 8.35 0.06 -26.09
CA GLU A 199 7.33 -0.73 -26.80
C GLU A 199 6.23 -1.21 -25.86
N ALA A 200 6.61 -1.70 -24.66
CA ALA A 200 5.65 -2.11 -23.64
C ALA A 200 4.83 -0.91 -23.11
N LYS A 201 5.47 0.25 -22.93
CA LYS A 201 4.77 1.50 -22.57
C LYS A 201 3.76 1.88 -23.66
N LYS A 202 4.20 1.93 -24.91
CA LYS A 202 3.33 2.23 -26.06
C LYS A 202 2.15 1.25 -26.14
N HIS A 203 2.42 -0.05 -26.03
CA HIS A 203 1.40 -1.10 -26.05
C HIS A 203 0.36 -0.90 -24.92
N ASN A 204 0.79 -0.56 -23.72
CA ASN A 204 -0.13 -0.26 -22.61
C ASN A 204 -1.06 0.91 -22.95
N LEU A 205 -0.53 1.99 -23.51
CA LEU A 205 -1.31 3.19 -23.81
C LEU A 205 -2.27 3.00 -24.99
N GLU A 206 -1.83 2.32 -26.04
CA GLU A 206 -2.61 2.17 -27.27
C GLU A 206 -3.63 1.03 -27.20
N ASN A 207 -3.28 -0.09 -26.51
CA ASN A 207 -4.04 -1.31 -26.60
C ASN A 207 -4.67 -1.79 -25.29
N ARG A 208 -4.11 -1.43 -24.13
CA ARG A 208 -4.53 -1.99 -22.85
C ARG A 208 -5.34 -1.01 -21.99
N ILE A 209 -4.94 0.26 -21.91
CA ILE A 209 -5.58 1.25 -21.05
C ILE A 209 -6.60 2.07 -21.82
N PRO A 210 -7.93 1.93 -21.58
CA PRO A 210 -8.95 2.70 -22.30
C PRO A 210 -8.76 4.23 -22.23
N LEU A 211 -8.31 4.76 -21.09
CA LEU A 211 -8.02 6.20 -20.97
C LEU A 211 -6.71 6.62 -21.67
N ARG A 212 -5.98 5.69 -22.31
CA ARG A 212 -4.77 5.93 -23.11
C ARG A 212 -3.69 6.75 -22.41
N ARG A 213 -3.60 6.66 -21.10
CA ARG A 213 -2.57 7.31 -20.28
C ARG A 213 -2.30 6.48 -19.03
N GLU A 214 -1.09 6.58 -18.53
CA GLU A 214 -0.75 6.08 -17.20
C GLU A 214 -1.45 6.90 -16.11
N GLY A 215 -1.75 6.25 -14.99
CA GLY A 215 -2.17 6.94 -13.79
C GLY A 215 -0.99 7.64 -13.10
N ALA A 216 -1.31 8.59 -12.23
CA ALA A 216 -0.34 9.24 -11.34
C ALA A 216 -0.52 8.74 -9.90
N PRO A 217 0.56 8.68 -9.08
CA PRO A 217 0.49 8.28 -7.67
C PRO A 217 -0.60 9.03 -6.87
N ARG A 218 -0.76 10.33 -7.12
CA ARG A 218 -1.78 11.17 -6.44
C ARG A 218 -3.21 10.68 -6.69
N GLN A 219 -3.50 10.12 -7.86
CA GLN A 219 -4.85 9.59 -8.16
C GLN A 219 -5.17 8.37 -7.29
N VAL A 220 -4.19 7.50 -7.06
CA VAL A 220 -4.32 6.36 -6.14
C VAL A 220 -4.40 6.84 -4.69
N ALA A 221 -3.56 7.78 -4.29
CA ALA A 221 -3.56 8.38 -2.95
C ALA A 221 -4.90 9.04 -2.59
N THR A 222 -5.58 9.66 -3.56
CA THR A 222 -6.92 10.24 -3.36
C THR A 222 -7.94 9.15 -3.00
N VAL A 223 -7.91 8.00 -3.67
CA VAL A 223 -8.79 6.87 -3.37
C VAL A 223 -8.46 6.26 -2.00
N ILE A 224 -7.16 6.10 -1.68
CA ILE A 224 -6.73 5.63 -0.36
C ILE A 224 -7.26 6.55 0.74
N ARG A 225 -7.13 7.86 0.59
CA ARG A 225 -7.65 8.84 1.53
C ARG A 225 -9.17 8.71 1.69
N GLU A 226 -9.91 8.58 0.59
CA GLU A 226 -11.37 8.38 0.63
C GLU A 226 -11.74 7.12 1.42
N LEU A 227 -11.06 5.99 1.18
CA LEU A 227 -11.29 4.76 1.93
C LEU A 227 -10.96 4.87 3.42
N ILE A 228 -10.07 5.80 3.79
CA ILE A 228 -9.77 6.10 5.20
C ILE A 228 -10.83 7.02 5.81
N THR A 229 -11.27 8.05 5.09
CA THR A 229 -12.17 9.08 5.64
C THR A 229 -13.64 8.69 5.59
N ASN A 230 -14.06 7.92 4.59
CA ASN A 230 -15.42 7.42 4.46
C ASN A 230 -15.65 6.26 5.44
N ASP A 231 -16.52 6.45 6.42
CA ASP A 231 -16.76 5.53 7.53
C ASP A 231 -17.72 4.38 7.20
N TYR A 232 -18.27 4.36 5.99
CA TYR A 232 -19.21 3.31 5.55
C TYR A 232 -18.65 2.36 4.49
N ILE A 233 -17.31 2.45 4.21
CA ILE A 233 -16.64 1.56 3.25
C ILE A 233 -15.69 0.62 3.99
N THR A 234 -15.98 -0.68 3.96
CA THR A 234 -15.10 -1.75 4.47
C THR A 234 -15.21 -3.02 3.64
N GLY A 235 -14.17 -3.85 3.61
CA GLY A 235 -14.11 -5.10 2.85
C GLY A 235 -14.04 -4.93 1.32
N GLN A 236 -13.87 -3.71 0.82
CA GLN A 236 -13.90 -3.42 -0.61
C GLN A 236 -12.51 -3.47 -1.25
N THR A 237 -12.51 -3.79 -2.54
CA THR A 237 -11.33 -3.64 -3.41
C THR A 237 -11.68 -2.63 -4.50
N VAL A 238 -11.05 -1.45 -4.42
CA VAL A 238 -11.27 -0.38 -5.40
C VAL A 238 -10.17 -0.39 -6.45
N VAL A 239 -10.56 -0.50 -7.70
CA VAL A 239 -9.65 -0.50 -8.86
C VAL A 239 -9.40 0.92 -9.34
N VAL A 240 -8.11 1.27 -9.57
CA VAL A 240 -7.68 2.59 -10.07
C VAL A 240 -6.73 2.37 -11.23
N ASP A 241 -7.26 2.15 -12.44
CA ASP A 241 -6.50 1.56 -13.54
C ASP A 241 -6.76 2.17 -14.94
N GLY A 242 -7.55 3.22 -15.03
CA GLY A 242 -7.90 3.83 -16.32
C GLY A 242 -8.75 2.94 -17.22
N GLY A 243 -9.45 1.96 -16.65
CA GLY A 243 -10.33 1.01 -17.33
C GLY A 243 -9.62 -0.26 -17.82
N LEU A 244 -8.36 -0.48 -17.44
CA LEU A 244 -7.57 -1.63 -17.91
C LEU A 244 -8.22 -2.99 -17.62
N THR A 245 -8.90 -3.15 -16.47
CA THR A 245 -9.51 -4.42 -16.08
C THR A 245 -10.97 -4.57 -16.48
N MET A 246 -11.65 -3.52 -16.96
CA MET A 246 -13.08 -3.59 -17.29
C MET A 246 -13.36 -4.30 -18.63
N ARG A 247 -12.35 -4.47 -19.48
CA ARG A 247 -12.49 -5.07 -20.80
C ARG A 247 -12.47 -6.60 -20.71
N ILE A 248 -13.37 -7.24 -21.48
CA ILE A 248 -13.23 -8.61 -21.94
C ILE A 248 -12.45 -8.49 -23.25
N CYS A 249 -11.19 -8.88 -23.27
CA CYS A 249 -10.33 -8.81 -24.47
C CYS A 249 -10.71 -9.89 -25.45
#